data_7bb315746ea3635aa9045079ff1d8ab1
#
_entry.id   7bb315746ea3635aa9045079ff1d8ab1
#
_cell.length_a   1.000
_cell.length_b   1.000
_cell.length_c   1.000
_cell.angle_alpha   90.00
_cell.angle_beta   90.00
_cell.angle_gamma   90.00
#
_symmetry.space_group_name_H-M   'P 1'
#
loop_
_entity.id
_entity.type
_entity.pdbx_description
1 polymer ?
#
loop_
_entity_poly.entity_id
_entity_poly.type
_entity_poly.pdbx_seq_one_letter_code
_entity_poly.pdbx_strand_id
1 'polypeptide(L)'
;MSAPLTADEVIAALRLRPHPEGGYYRETFRDAPGHKGRAHSTAILFLLKAGEVSRWHRVDTAELWHWYGGAPLLLEVKDGETHHEYRLGPDWLKGEHPQAAVPAHAW
;
A
#
# COMPACT_ATOMS: atom_id res chain seq x y z
N MET A 1 -10.56 13.44 23.26
CA MET A 1 -10.31 12.97 21.89
C MET A 1 -9.02 13.59 21.39
N SER A 2 -8.07 12.77 20.99
CA SER A 2 -6.78 13.27 20.51
C SER A 2 -6.91 13.77 19.06
N ALA A 3 -6.12 14.78 18.69
CA ALA A 3 -6.05 15.24 17.32
C ALA A 3 -5.49 14.14 16.42
N PRO A 4 -5.87 14.11 15.12
CA PRO A 4 -5.27 13.17 14.17
C PRO A 4 -3.76 13.39 14.08
N LEU A 5 -3.01 12.30 13.88
CA LEU A 5 -1.58 12.39 13.64
C LEU A 5 -1.30 13.03 12.28
N THR A 6 -0.26 13.87 12.24
CA THR A 6 0.25 14.35 10.96
C THR A 6 1.06 13.26 10.26
N ALA A 7 1.26 13.41 8.95
CA ALA A 7 2.10 12.48 8.20
C ALA A 7 3.51 12.41 8.78
N ASP A 8 4.10 13.54 9.14
CA ASP A 8 5.45 13.58 9.71
C ASP A 8 5.52 12.87 11.06
N GLU A 9 4.48 13.00 11.88
CA GLU A 9 4.41 12.27 13.14
C GLU A 9 4.34 10.75 12.93
N VAL A 10 3.57 10.30 11.95
CA VAL A 10 3.48 8.89 11.60
C VAL A 10 4.83 8.37 11.08
N ILE A 11 5.49 9.12 10.20
CA ILE A 11 6.81 8.76 9.67
C ILE A 11 7.81 8.57 10.81
N ALA A 12 7.83 9.50 11.76
CA ALA A 12 8.73 9.42 12.90
C ALA A 12 8.37 8.25 13.83
N ALA A 13 7.09 8.10 14.16
CA ALA A 13 6.63 7.08 15.10
C ALA A 13 6.85 5.66 14.57
N LEU A 14 6.62 5.44 13.29
CA LEU A 14 6.73 4.14 12.65
C LEU A 14 8.08 3.92 11.96
N ARG A 15 8.97 4.91 12.02
CA ARG A 15 10.32 4.85 11.45
C ARG A 15 10.30 4.56 9.95
N LEU A 16 9.45 5.28 9.23
CA LEU A 16 9.33 5.14 7.79
C LEU A 16 10.45 5.89 7.08
N ARG A 17 10.82 5.43 5.89
CA ARG A 17 11.82 6.06 5.04
C ARG A 17 11.27 6.18 3.61
N PRO A 18 11.87 7.06 2.78
CA PRO A 18 11.38 7.23 1.42
C PRO A 18 11.36 5.94 0.61
N HIS A 19 10.29 5.75 -0.15
CA HIS A 19 10.12 4.62 -1.05
C HIS A 19 10.54 5.02 -2.47
N PRO A 20 11.17 4.13 -3.25
CA PRO A 20 11.62 4.45 -4.61
C PRO A 20 10.52 4.92 -5.56
N GLU A 21 9.31 4.40 -5.43
CA GLU A 21 8.17 4.76 -6.29
C GLU A 21 7.34 5.91 -5.76
N GLY A 22 7.71 6.48 -4.62
CA GLY A 22 7.00 7.55 -3.94
C GLY A 22 6.42 7.08 -2.63
N GLY A 23 6.21 8.04 -1.71
CA GLY A 23 5.74 7.74 -0.37
C GLY A 23 6.85 7.29 0.56
N TYR A 24 6.45 6.74 1.71
CA TYR A 24 7.35 6.31 2.78
C TYR A 24 6.97 4.92 3.23
N TYR A 25 7.96 4.11 3.63
CA TYR A 25 7.71 2.73 3.99
C TYR A 25 8.68 2.20 5.02
N ARG A 26 8.29 1.09 5.66
CA ARG A 26 9.17 0.24 6.46
C ARG A 26 8.74 -1.21 6.32
N GLU A 27 9.68 -2.10 6.02
CA GLU A 27 9.40 -3.52 6.03
C GLU A 27 9.25 -4.00 7.48
N THR A 28 8.13 -4.62 7.77
CA THR A 28 7.80 -5.11 9.11
C THR A 28 7.91 -6.61 9.25
N PHE A 29 7.90 -7.32 8.14
CA PHE A 29 7.92 -8.78 8.13
C PHE A 29 8.60 -9.28 6.85
N ARG A 30 9.42 -10.30 7.00
CA ARG A 30 10.02 -11.05 5.89
C ARG A 30 10.06 -12.52 6.28
N ASP A 31 9.37 -13.34 5.49
CA ASP A 31 9.31 -14.78 5.71
C ASP A 31 10.61 -15.47 5.27
N ALA A 32 10.74 -16.75 5.61
CA ALA A 32 11.87 -17.56 5.22
C ALA A 32 12.04 -17.59 3.69
N PRO A 33 13.26 -17.80 3.17
CA PRO A 33 13.46 -17.90 1.72
C PRO A 33 12.64 -19.04 1.12
N GLY A 34 11.95 -18.72 0.03
CA GLY A 34 11.23 -19.70 -0.77
C GLY A 34 11.98 -20.02 -2.05
N HIS A 35 11.22 -20.15 -3.14
CA HIS A 35 11.79 -20.43 -4.46
C HIS A 35 12.78 -19.34 -4.89
N LYS A 36 13.93 -19.74 -5.42
CA LYS A 36 15.01 -18.83 -5.87
C LYS A 36 15.56 -17.92 -4.79
N GLY A 37 15.52 -18.33 -3.50
CA GLY A 37 16.06 -17.56 -2.40
C GLY A 37 15.25 -16.33 -2.01
N ARG A 38 14.09 -16.10 -2.62
CA ARG A 38 13.20 -15.00 -2.28
C ARG A 38 12.34 -15.40 -1.09
N ALA A 39 11.99 -14.42 -0.25
CA ALA A 39 11.07 -14.66 0.85
C ALA A 39 9.71 -15.13 0.33
N HIS A 40 9.06 -16.04 1.05
CA HIS A 40 7.70 -16.48 0.72
C HIS A 40 6.72 -15.32 0.75
N SER A 41 6.87 -14.42 1.71
CA SER A 41 6.04 -13.22 1.82
C SER A 41 6.77 -12.14 2.58
N THR A 42 6.37 -10.90 2.35
CA THR A 42 6.84 -9.74 3.09
C THR A 42 5.65 -8.84 3.42
N ALA A 43 5.81 -8.00 4.43
CA ALA A 43 4.84 -6.96 4.71
C ALA A 43 5.56 -5.65 4.95
N ILE A 44 4.95 -4.57 4.49
CA ILE A 44 5.45 -3.22 4.74
C ILE A 44 4.33 -2.36 5.30
N LEU A 45 4.71 -1.36 6.08
CA LEU A 45 3.87 -0.20 6.32
C LEU A 45 4.17 0.81 5.22
N PHE A 46 3.15 1.47 4.71
CA PHE A 46 3.29 2.40 3.60
C PHE A 46 2.45 3.64 3.85
N LEU A 47 3.00 4.80 3.57
CA LEU A 47 2.33 6.08 3.77
C LEU A 47 2.53 6.99 2.56
N LEU A 48 1.43 7.59 2.11
CA LEU A 48 1.45 8.68 1.14
C LEU A 48 0.97 9.94 1.83
N LYS A 49 1.75 11.02 1.71
CA LYS A 49 1.30 12.35 2.14
C LYS A 49 0.25 12.88 1.16
N ALA A 50 -0.54 13.84 1.59
CA ALA A 50 -1.49 14.50 0.71
C ALA A 50 -0.79 15.03 -0.54
N GLY A 51 -1.34 14.70 -1.71
CA GLY A 51 -0.77 15.09 -3.00
C GLY A 51 0.33 14.19 -3.53
N GLU A 52 0.82 13.24 -2.72
CA GLU A 52 1.79 12.27 -3.21
C GLU A 52 1.11 11.10 -3.92
N VAL A 53 1.82 10.50 -4.86
CA VAL A 53 1.38 9.29 -5.55
C VAL A 53 2.50 8.26 -5.54
N SER A 54 2.10 6.98 -5.49
CA SER A 54 3.01 5.88 -5.78
C SER A 54 2.96 5.66 -7.30
N ARG A 55 4.14 5.71 -7.94
CA ARG A 55 4.20 5.61 -9.40
C ARG A 55 3.79 4.21 -9.86
N TRP A 56 3.27 4.13 -11.08
CA TRP A 56 2.93 2.85 -11.69
C TRP A 56 4.14 1.92 -11.68
N HIS A 57 3.94 0.72 -11.17
CA HIS A 57 4.96 -0.32 -11.15
C HIS A 57 4.28 -1.67 -11.22
N ARG A 58 5.03 -2.72 -11.49
CA ARG A 58 4.51 -4.08 -11.41
C ARG A 58 5.55 -5.01 -10.80
N VAL A 59 5.03 -6.04 -10.15
CA VAL A 59 5.84 -7.07 -9.53
C VAL A 59 5.33 -8.44 -9.94
N ASP A 60 6.16 -9.45 -9.78
CA ASP A 60 5.85 -10.80 -10.19
C ASP A 60 5.10 -11.61 -9.12
N THR A 61 4.64 -10.95 -8.08
CA THR A 61 3.84 -11.53 -7.01
C THR A 61 2.62 -10.65 -6.76
N ALA A 62 1.57 -11.24 -6.18
CA ALA A 62 0.40 -10.46 -5.80
C ALA A 62 0.73 -9.56 -4.61
N GLU A 63 0.09 -8.39 -4.57
CA GLU A 63 0.17 -7.48 -3.43
C GLU A 63 -1.20 -7.36 -2.80
N LEU A 64 -1.24 -7.37 -1.46
CA LEU A 64 -2.46 -7.08 -0.71
C LEU A 64 -2.30 -5.72 -0.05
N TRP A 65 -3.26 -4.84 -0.32
CA TRP A 65 -3.31 -3.51 0.27
C TRP A 65 -4.35 -3.48 1.38
N HIS A 66 -3.95 -2.95 2.53
CA HIS A 66 -4.82 -2.79 3.70
C HIS A 66 -4.86 -1.32 4.07
N TRP A 67 -6.06 -0.77 4.20
CA TRP A 67 -6.22 0.61 4.67
C TRP A 67 -6.25 0.63 6.20
N TYR A 68 -5.34 1.39 6.81
CA TYR A 68 -5.27 1.49 8.26
C TYR A 68 -5.69 2.84 8.80
N GLY A 69 -5.58 3.92 8.03
CA GLY A 69 -5.93 5.23 8.52
C GLY A 69 -5.64 6.34 7.51
N GLY A 70 -6.12 7.52 7.82
CA GLY A 70 -5.97 8.68 6.97
C GLY A 70 -7.14 8.88 6.02
N ALA A 71 -6.95 9.72 5.01
CA ALA A 71 -7.95 9.91 3.96
C ALA A 71 -8.07 8.67 3.09
N PRO A 72 -9.20 8.48 2.39
CA PRO A 72 -9.33 7.39 1.43
C PRO A 72 -8.25 7.45 0.36
N LEU A 73 -7.78 6.29 -0.05
CA LEU A 73 -6.74 6.11 -1.06
C LEU A 73 -7.33 5.49 -2.31
N LEU A 74 -7.06 6.08 -3.47
CA LEU A 74 -7.44 5.48 -4.74
C LEU A 74 -6.32 4.56 -5.21
N LEU A 75 -6.64 3.28 -5.35
CA LEU A 75 -5.73 2.26 -5.90
C LEU A 75 -6.20 1.90 -7.30
N GLU A 76 -5.37 2.19 -8.29
CA GLU A 76 -5.65 1.85 -9.68
C GLU A 76 -4.84 0.62 -10.07
N VAL A 77 -5.51 -0.35 -10.68
CA VAL A 77 -4.90 -1.62 -11.11
C VAL A 77 -5.19 -1.82 -12.59
N LYS A 78 -4.13 -2.00 -13.37
CA LYS A 78 -4.24 -2.28 -14.80
C LYS A 78 -3.67 -3.67 -15.08
N ASP A 79 -4.55 -4.58 -15.47
CA ASP A 79 -4.21 -5.98 -15.75
C ASP A 79 -4.61 -6.29 -17.19
N GLY A 80 -3.63 -6.26 -18.10
CA GLY A 80 -3.89 -6.34 -19.52
C GLY A 80 -4.74 -5.16 -20.00
N GLU A 81 -5.90 -5.44 -20.56
CA GLU A 81 -6.85 -4.41 -21.01
C GLU A 81 -7.86 -4.03 -19.93
N THR A 82 -7.84 -4.71 -18.80
CA THR A 82 -8.78 -4.46 -17.71
C THR A 82 -8.21 -3.41 -16.76
N HIS A 83 -9.02 -2.42 -16.43
CA HIS A 83 -8.66 -1.35 -15.50
C HIS A 83 -9.65 -1.35 -14.36
N HIS A 84 -9.14 -1.51 -13.15
CA HIS A 84 -9.94 -1.46 -11.93
C HIS A 84 -9.50 -0.31 -11.05
N GLU A 85 -10.45 0.29 -10.36
CA GLU A 85 -10.20 1.32 -9.35
C GLU A 85 -10.80 0.87 -8.03
N TYR A 86 -10.00 0.93 -6.96
CA TYR A 86 -10.45 0.60 -5.62
C TYR A 86 -10.24 1.81 -4.74
N ARG A 87 -11.31 2.30 -4.12
CA ARG A 87 -11.19 3.33 -3.11
C ARG A 87 -11.03 2.66 -1.76
N LEU A 88 -9.83 2.75 -1.20
CA LEU A 88 -9.54 2.16 0.10
C LEU A 88 -9.87 3.16 1.21
N GLY A 89 -10.67 2.77 2.16
CA GLY A 89 -11.08 3.65 3.23
C GLY A 89 -12.11 3.03 4.17
N PRO A 90 -12.65 3.82 5.10
CA PRO A 90 -13.51 3.31 6.17
C PRO A 90 -15.00 3.23 5.79
N ASP A 91 -15.43 3.87 4.70
CA ASP A 91 -16.85 4.01 4.40
C ASP A 91 -17.34 2.86 3.54
N TRP A 92 -17.43 1.70 4.15
CA TRP A 92 -17.73 0.43 3.48
C TRP A 92 -19.12 0.40 2.87
N LEU A 93 -20.07 1.11 3.45
CA LEU A 93 -21.45 1.17 2.94
C LEU A 93 -21.56 2.07 1.71
N LYS A 94 -20.58 2.93 1.46
CA LYS A 94 -20.54 3.84 0.30
C LYS A 94 -19.51 3.40 -0.75
N GLY A 95 -19.10 2.15 -0.71
CA GLY A 95 -18.24 1.58 -1.75
C GLY A 95 -16.76 1.69 -1.50
N GLU A 96 -16.33 2.13 -0.32
CA GLU A 96 -14.93 2.06 0.06
C GLU A 96 -14.60 0.66 0.55
N HIS A 97 -13.34 0.25 0.38
CA HIS A 97 -12.88 -1.09 0.73
C HIS A 97 -11.78 -1.04 1.79
N PRO A 98 -11.78 -1.94 2.78
CA PRO A 98 -10.67 -2.01 3.73
C PRO A 98 -9.44 -2.68 3.14
N GLN A 99 -9.60 -3.48 2.08
CA GLN A 99 -8.53 -4.23 1.44
C GLN A 99 -8.76 -4.30 -0.06
N ALA A 100 -7.67 -4.42 -0.81
CA ALA A 100 -7.72 -4.76 -2.23
C ALA A 100 -6.46 -5.52 -2.61
N ALA A 101 -6.57 -6.34 -3.66
CA ALA A 101 -5.47 -7.13 -4.16
C ALA A 101 -5.04 -6.63 -5.53
N VAL A 102 -3.72 -6.56 -5.74
CA VAL A 102 -3.13 -6.34 -7.05
C VAL A 102 -2.58 -7.69 -7.51
N PRO A 103 -3.10 -8.26 -8.60
CA PRO A 103 -2.61 -9.54 -9.10
C PRO A 103 -1.15 -9.48 -9.51
N ALA A 104 -0.47 -10.63 -9.47
CA ALA A 104 0.89 -10.71 -10.00
C ALA A 104 0.92 -10.22 -11.45
N HIS A 105 1.97 -9.48 -11.80
CA HIS A 105 2.22 -8.90 -13.14
C HIS A 105 1.25 -7.80 -13.56
N ALA A 106 0.30 -7.39 -12.73
CA ALA A 106 -0.55 -6.22 -13.00
C ALA A 106 0.18 -4.93 -12.63
N TRP A 107 -0.19 -3.88 -13.33
CA TRP A 107 0.28 -2.53 -12.98
C TRP A 107 -0.57 -1.94 -11.86
#